data_80773ce97b213369f7934febc1528a4d
#
_entry.id   80773ce97b213369f7934febc1528a4d
#
_cell.length_a   1.000
_cell.length_b   1.000
_cell.length_c   1.000
_cell.angle_alpha   90.00
_cell.angle_beta   90.00
_cell.angle_gamma   90.00
#
_symmetry.space_group_name_H-M   'P 1'
#
loop_
_entity.id
_entity.type
_entity.pdbx_description
1 polymer ?
#
loop_
_entity_poly.entity_id
_entity_poly.type
_entity_poly.pdbx_seq_one_letter_code
_entity_poly.pdbx_strand_id
1 'polypeptide(L)'
;MMKKIYKAHILFTKEKDRFEVYENGYVAVGDDGRVVGVASNLDDLKVQCSKFNVQSAEIVDFGDKLLIPAMNDMHVHAPQVHNQGVAMDLELLPWLQNYTFPEESKYADVEYAERMYRRFMHTQWLFGTMRSVVFGTVHTASTRRLMQLYQEAGMGALVGKVAMNRNCPEALCEDVEAAIEGNEQLIAEFGDRDGLVRPIITPRFVPSCTPELLKACGELANKYQLPVQSHLSENVSEIAWVAELEPESKSYGDAYNRYGLFGQTPTIMAHCVWTQGAELELMKRNGVMVAHCPTSNFNLSSGMAPIRSLLDEGVRIGLGSDISGGHDLNMFRMLVYAIQVSKMHYQLNHDKAFLNLSEIFWIATKSAGSFFGKVGSFEPGYEFDALVIDDAVLYPAEYSLLHRLERFIYVGDDRQIVHRFCRGQEVPEPKVF
;
A
#
# COMPACT_ATOMS: atom_id res chain seq x y z
N MET A 1 -3.12 0.65 -29.73
CA MET A 1 -2.17 1.54 -30.45
C MET A 1 -1.22 2.17 -29.43
N MET A 2 -0.12 2.78 -29.85
CA MET A 2 0.73 3.56 -28.91
C MET A 2 0.10 4.95 -28.78
N LYS A 3 -0.10 5.42 -27.52
CA LYS A 3 -0.78 6.69 -27.27
C LYS A 3 0.19 7.84 -27.05
N LYS A 4 1.18 7.65 -26.17
CA LYS A 4 2.14 8.67 -25.76
C LYS A 4 3.54 8.11 -25.54
N ILE A 5 4.52 8.96 -25.76
CA ILE A 5 5.91 8.75 -25.37
C ILE A 5 6.29 9.86 -24.39
N TYR A 6 6.77 9.50 -23.22
CA TYR A 6 7.27 10.45 -22.24
C TYR A 6 8.79 10.45 -22.27
N LYS A 7 9.39 11.65 -22.31
CA LYS A 7 10.84 11.85 -22.23
C LYS A 7 11.21 12.55 -20.94
N ALA A 8 12.17 11.99 -20.20
CA ALA A 8 12.64 12.50 -18.92
C ALA A 8 13.92 11.76 -18.47
N HIS A 9 14.46 12.07 -17.31
CA HIS A 9 15.38 11.19 -16.60
C HIS A 9 14.58 10.09 -15.89
N ILE A 10 14.69 8.85 -16.37
CA ILE A 10 13.84 7.73 -15.93
C ILE A 10 14.62 6.88 -14.93
N LEU A 11 14.07 6.66 -13.74
CA LEU A 11 14.64 5.80 -12.70
C LEU A 11 13.57 4.84 -12.16
N PHE A 12 13.86 3.55 -12.14
CA PHE A 12 13.01 2.53 -11.54
C PHE A 12 13.82 1.29 -11.17
N THR A 13 13.22 0.32 -10.51
CA THR A 13 13.88 -0.94 -10.16
C THR A 13 13.21 -2.12 -10.86
N LYS A 14 14.00 -2.99 -11.52
CA LYS A 14 13.56 -4.32 -11.97
C LYS A 14 13.81 -5.35 -10.88
N GLU A 15 14.98 -5.27 -10.27
CA GLU A 15 15.41 -6.11 -9.16
C GLU A 15 15.73 -5.26 -7.94
N LYS A 16 15.75 -5.86 -6.77
CA LYS A 16 15.93 -5.14 -5.50
C LYS A 16 17.32 -4.53 -5.30
N ASP A 17 18.31 -5.04 -6.01
CA ASP A 17 19.73 -4.71 -5.80
C ASP A 17 20.22 -3.50 -6.60
N ARG A 18 19.44 -3.02 -7.59
CA ARG A 18 19.88 -1.92 -8.46
C ARG A 18 18.73 -1.14 -9.10
N PHE A 19 19.03 0.11 -9.42
CA PHE A 19 18.20 0.96 -10.27
C PHE A 19 18.52 0.73 -11.76
N GLU A 20 17.48 0.78 -12.58
CA GLU A 20 17.57 1.07 -14.01
C GLU A 20 17.53 2.60 -14.19
N VAL A 21 18.51 3.17 -14.87
CA VAL A 21 18.64 4.62 -15.05
C VAL A 21 18.77 4.93 -16.53
N TYR A 22 17.89 5.79 -17.05
CA TYR A 22 17.89 6.27 -18.43
C TYR A 22 17.96 7.78 -18.42
N GLU A 23 19.15 8.33 -18.66
CA GLU A 23 19.37 9.76 -18.78
C GLU A 23 18.74 10.27 -20.08
N ASN A 24 17.84 11.28 -19.98
CA ASN A 24 17.04 11.77 -21.11
C ASN A 24 16.34 10.63 -21.89
N GLY A 25 15.91 9.59 -21.18
CA GLY A 25 15.31 8.39 -21.73
C GLY A 25 13.86 8.59 -22.16
N TYR A 26 13.31 7.54 -22.76
CA TYR A 26 11.97 7.52 -23.31
C TYR A 26 11.20 6.31 -22.79
N VAL A 27 9.95 6.51 -22.37
CA VAL A 27 9.00 5.44 -22.05
C VAL A 27 7.77 5.57 -22.92
N ALA A 28 7.41 4.49 -23.62
CA ALA A 28 6.22 4.42 -24.48
C ALA A 28 5.07 3.76 -23.74
N VAL A 29 3.88 4.38 -23.82
CA VAL A 29 2.65 3.92 -23.16
C VAL A 29 1.56 3.67 -24.20
N GLY A 30 0.91 2.50 -24.10
CA GLY A 30 -0.19 2.10 -24.97
C GLY A 30 -1.52 2.75 -24.61
N ASP A 31 -2.52 2.52 -25.47
CA ASP A 31 -3.90 2.99 -25.24
C ASP A 31 -4.55 2.35 -24.01
N ASP A 32 -4.07 1.17 -23.62
CA ASP A 32 -4.47 0.41 -22.42
C ASP A 32 -3.81 0.91 -21.12
N GLY A 33 -3.00 1.97 -21.22
CA GLY A 33 -2.28 2.54 -20.08
C GLY A 33 -1.07 1.73 -19.62
N ARG A 34 -0.59 0.77 -20.44
CA ARG A 34 0.56 -0.06 -20.10
C ARG A 34 1.83 0.40 -20.80
N VAL A 35 2.95 0.20 -20.13
CA VAL A 35 4.28 0.41 -20.72
C VAL A 35 4.49 -0.56 -21.86
N VAL A 36 4.88 -0.04 -23.03
CA VAL A 36 5.22 -0.80 -24.22
C VAL A 36 6.73 -1.02 -24.33
N GLY A 37 7.51 -0.02 -23.91
CA GLY A 37 8.97 -0.08 -23.92
C GLY A 37 9.58 1.10 -23.20
N VAL A 38 10.85 0.96 -22.79
CA VAL A 38 11.69 2.00 -22.23
C VAL A 38 13.09 1.92 -22.83
N ALA A 39 13.66 3.06 -23.24
CA ALA A 39 14.96 3.10 -23.91
C ALA A 39 15.67 4.43 -23.66
N SER A 40 17.01 4.44 -23.87
CA SER A 40 17.84 5.64 -23.77
C SER A 40 17.67 6.60 -24.96
N ASN A 41 17.18 6.13 -26.09
CA ASN A 41 16.94 6.92 -27.30
C ASN A 41 15.74 6.42 -28.09
N LEU A 42 15.26 7.24 -29.03
CA LEU A 42 14.08 6.92 -29.82
C LEU A 42 14.29 5.76 -30.79
N ASP A 43 15.49 5.52 -31.27
CA ASP A 43 15.73 4.45 -32.25
C ASP A 43 15.67 3.08 -31.57
N ASP A 44 16.26 2.93 -30.39
CA ASP A 44 16.13 1.74 -29.56
C ASP A 44 14.68 1.52 -29.15
N LEU A 45 13.94 2.60 -28.80
CA LEU A 45 12.52 2.50 -28.48
C LEU A 45 11.69 2.00 -29.67
N LYS A 46 11.97 2.47 -30.90
CA LYS A 46 11.32 1.99 -32.14
C LYS A 46 11.55 0.49 -32.34
N VAL A 47 12.74 -0.01 -32.07
CA VAL A 47 13.07 -1.45 -32.16
C VAL A 47 12.23 -2.24 -31.14
N GLN A 48 12.22 -1.83 -29.88
CA GLN A 48 11.43 -2.48 -28.83
C GLN A 48 9.92 -2.45 -29.14
N CYS A 49 9.45 -1.35 -29.69
CA CYS A 49 8.05 -1.10 -30.02
C CYS A 49 7.71 -1.42 -31.48
N SER A 50 8.45 -2.30 -32.18
CA SER A 50 8.30 -2.57 -33.61
C SER A 50 6.88 -2.98 -34.05
N LYS A 51 6.07 -3.50 -33.14
CA LYS A 51 4.65 -3.84 -33.38
C LYS A 51 3.71 -2.63 -33.30
N PHE A 52 4.22 -1.44 -32.94
CA PHE A 52 3.46 -0.23 -32.71
C PHE A 52 3.99 0.90 -33.61
N ASN A 53 3.10 1.79 -34.04
CA ASN A 53 3.52 2.95 -34.84
C ASN A 53 4.06 4.07 -33.93
N VAL A 54 5.36 4.03 -33.66
CA VAL A 54 6.08 5.04 -32.83
C VAL A 54 6.04 6.43 -33.47
N GLN A 55 5.97 6.51 -34.82
CA GLN A 55 6.05 7.80 -35.54
C GLN A 55 4.78 8.65 -35.37
N SER A 56 3.66 8.04 -35.03
CA SER A 56 2.39 8.76 -34.80
C SER A 56 2.09 9.04 -33.31
N ALA A 57 2.97 8.66 -32.41
CA ALA A 57 2.79 8.91 -30.99
C ALA A 57 3.14 10.36 -30.64
N GLU A 58 2.35 10.98 -29.77
CA GLU A 58 2.68 12.25 -29.15
C GLU A 58 3.89 12.09 -28.21
N ILE A 59 4.89 12.98 -28.33
CA ILE A 59 6.02 13.02 -27.41
C ILE A 59 5.80 14.16 -26.43
N VAL A 60 5.73 13.80 -25.14
CA VAL A 60 5.67 14.74 -24.02
C VAL A 60 7.07 14.80 -23.39
N ASP A 61 7.75 15.94 -23.52
CA ASP A 61 9.11 16.15 -22.99
C ASP A 61 9.05 16.89 -21.65
N PHE A 62 9.44 16.23 -20.57
CA PHE A 62 9.50 16.81 -19.22
C PHE A 62 10.83 17.53 -18.92
N GLY A 63 11.75 17.59 -19.90
CA GLY A 63 13.06 18.23 -19.73
C GLY A 63 13.92 17.54 -18.68
N ASP A 64 14.54 18.33 -17.80
CA ASP A 64 15.47 17.86 -16.76
C ASP A 64 14.77 17.31 -15.49
N LYS A 65 13.55 16.77 -15.62
CA LYS A 65 12.82 16.20 -14.49
C LYS A 65 13.03 14.70 -14.35
N LEU A 66 12.83 14.19 -13.13
CA LEU A 66 12.87 12.75 -12.87
C LEU A 66 11.49 12.14 -13.12
N LEU A 67 11.45 11.00 -13.80
CA LEU A 67 10.27 10.17 -13.98
C LEU A 67 10.49 8.84 -13.25
N ILE A 68 9.64 8.57 -12.25
CA ILE A 68 9.73 7.38 -11.40
C ILE A 68 8.37 6.69 -11.30
N PRO A 69 8.32 5.38 -10.95
CA PRO A 69 7.05 4.74 -10.58
C PRO A 69 6.38 5.46 -9.41
N ALA A 70 5.05 5.52 -9.44
CA ALA A 70 4.27 6.06 -8.34
C ALA A 70 4.35 5.18 -7.09
N MET A 71 4.07 5.79 -5.93
CA MET A 71 4.09 5.10 -4.65
C MET A 71 2.81 4.27 -4.44
N ASN A 72 2.99 3.16 -3.69
CA ASN A 72 1.90 2.30 -3.24
C ASN A 72 1.88 2.29 -1.71
N ASP A 73 0.71 2.52 -1.12
CA ASP A 73 0.48 2.39 0.33
C ASP A 73 -0.20 1.05 0.62
N MET A 74 0.53 0.13 1.24
CA MET A 74 0.09 -1.26 1.37
C MET A 74 -0.73 -1.54 2.62
N HIS A 75 -0.90 -0.53 3.48
CA HIS A 75 -1.76 -0.61 4.65
C HIS A 75 -2.09 0.78 5.18
N VAL A 76 -3.36 1.14 5.16
CA VAL A 76 -3.85 2.44 5.64
C VAL A 76 -5.32 2.37 6.06
N HIS A 77 -5.69 3.10 7.11
CA HIS A 77 -7.05 3.21 7.61
C HIS A 77 -7.66 4.56 7.22
N ALA A 78 -8.45 4.61 6.14
CA ALA A 78 -9.07 5.85 5.68
C ALA A 78 -9.94 6.55 6.76
N PRO A 79 -10.70 5.84 7.63
CA PRO A 79 -11.53 6.48 8.65
C PRO A 79 -10.74 7.02 9.85
N GLN A 80 -9.42 6.94 9.86
CA GLN A 80 -8.60 7.43 10.97
C GLN A 80 -7.85 8.73 10.64
N VAL A 81 -8.05 9.31 9.46
CA VAL A 81 -7.33 10.51 9.03
C VAL A 81 -7.55 11.71 9.97
N HIS A 82 -8.70 11.78 10.66
CA HIS A 82 -9.02 12.90 11.54
C HIS A 82 -8.23 12.88 12.87
N ASN A 83 -7.88 11.71 13.38
CA ASN A 83 -7.08 11.57 14.61
C ASN A 83 -5.58 11.32 14.35
N GLN A 84 -5.11 11.61 13.15
CA GLN A 84 -3.69 11.55 12.79
C GLN A 84 -2.82 12.38 13.72
N GLY A 85 -1.80 11.76 14.34
CA GLY A 85 -0.87 12.43 15.26
C GLY A 85 -1.45 12.76 16.65
N VAL A 86 -2.60 12.15 17.02
CA VAL A 86 -3.25 12.39 18.31
C VAL A 86 -3.01 11.19 19.24
N ALA A 87 -2.67 11.47 20.51
CA ALA A 87 -2.45 10.49 21.57
C ALA A 87 -1.35 9.45 21.28
N MET A 88 -0.27 9.89 20.68
CA MET A 88 0.90 9.06 20.34
C MET A 88 1.77 8.67 21.55
N ASP A 89 1.34 8.98 22.76
CA ASP A 89 1.92 8.57 24.04
C ASP A 89 1.25 7.33 24.65
N LEU A 90 0.34 6.70 23.91
CA LEU A 90 -0.36 5.48 24.31
C LEU A 90 0.15 4.25 23.54
N GLU A 91 0.04 3.09 24.17
CA GLU A 91 0.19 1.81 23.49
C GLU A 91 -1.07 1.45 22.67
N LEU A 92 -0.95 0.46 21.78
CA LEU A 92 -1.98 0.05 20.81
C LEU A 92 -3.39 -0.08 21.41
N LEU A 93 -3.59 -0.93 22.43
CA LEU A 93 -4.94 -1.25 22.90
C LEU A 93 -5.64 -0.05 23.58
N PRO A 94 -4.99 0.72 24.50
CA PRO A 94 -5.57 1.94 25.03
C PRO A 94 -5.83 3.00 23.96
N TRP A 95 -4.97 3.14 22.97
CA TRP A 95 -5.15 4.07 21.87
C TRP A 95 -6.36 3.72 21.01
N LEU A 96 -6.54 2.43 20.65
CA LEU A 96 -7.71 1.95 19.91
C LEU A 96 -9.02 2.30 20.63
N GLN A 97 -9.11 2.01 21.94
CA GLN A 97 -10.33 2.20 22.71
C GLN A 97 -10.70 3.65 22.90
N ASN A 98 -9.73 4.53 23.17
CA ASN A 98 -10.00 5.88 23.61
C ASN A 98 -10.07 6.90 22.45
N TYR A 99 -9.44 6.61 21.31
CA TYR A 99 -9.34 7.57 20.20
C TYR A 99 -9.83 6.99 18.87
N THR A 100 -9.38 5.79 18.50
CA THR A 100 -9.63 5.22 17.18
C THR A 100 -11.09 4.78 17.03
N PHE A 101 -11.60 3.96 17.92
CA PHE A 101 -12.99 3.50 17.84
C PHE A 101 -14.02 4.63 17.95
N PRO A 102 -13.87 5.62 18.85
CA PRO A 102 -14.74 6.81 18.86
C PRO A 102 -14.74 7.57 17.53
N GLU A 103 -13.58 7.70 16.86
CA GLU A 103 -13.50 8.36 15.57
C GLU A 103 -14.17 7.53 14.47
N GLU A 104 -13.83 6.25 14.36
CA GLU A 104 -14.39 5.35 13.35
C GLU A 104 -15.92 5.22 13.46
N SER A 105 -16.49 5.32 14.66
CA SER A 105 -17.95 5.28 14.89
C SER A 105 -18.70 6.43 14.19
N LYS A 106 -18.05 7.58 13.97
CA LYS A 106 -18.64 8.73 13.27
C LYS A 106 -18.90 8.46 11.79
N TYR A 107 -18.23 7.47 11.23
CA TYR A 107 -18.37 7.08 9.81
C TYR A 107 -19.68 6.33 9.51
N ALA A 108 -20.56 6.15 10.49
CA ALA A 108 -21.96 5.82 10.26
C ALA A 108 -22.68 6.94 9.47
N ASP A 109 -22.27 8.19 9.66
CA ASP A 109 -22.69 9.35 8.86
C ASP A 109 -21.87 9.42 7.56
N VAL A 110 -22.53 9.14 6.44
CA VAL A 110 -21.91 9.11 5.09
C VAL A 110 -21.40 10.50 4.68
N GLU A 111 -22.05 11.58 5.10
CA GLU A 111 -21.59 12.95 4.77
C GLU A 111 -20.32 13.30 5.54
N TYR A 112 -20.23 12.89 6.80
CA TYR A 112 -18.99 13.00 7.60
C TYR A 112 -17.88 12.17 6.93
N ALA A 113 -18.17 10.92 6.60
CA ALA A 113 -17.22 10.01 5.96
C ALA A 113 -16.69 10.60 4.64
N GLU A 114 -17.56 11.11 3.76
CA GLU A 114 -17.16 11.71 2.49
C GLU A 114 -16.21 12.90 2.69
N ARG A 115 -16.50 13.81 3.62
CA ARG A 115 -15.63 14.96 3.91
C ARG A 115 -14.22 14.51 4.36
N MET A 116 -14.14 13.47 5.20
CA MET A 116 -12.87 12.96 5.68
C MET A 116 -12.12 12.19 4.58
N TYR A 117 -12.81 11.35 3.81
CA TYR A 117 -12.22 10.59 2.70
C TYR A 117 -11.67 11.49 1.59
N ARG A 118 -12.33 12.59 1.27
CA ARG A 118 -11.80 13.58 0.31
C ARG A 118 -10.48 14.17 0.77
N ARG A 119 -10.34 14.54 2.04
CA ARG A 119 -9.07 15.02 2.63
C ARG A 119 -7.99 13.94 2.60
N PHE A 120 -8.34 12.73 2.99
CA PHE A 120 -7.45 11.58 2.95
C PHE A 120 -6.89 11.34 1.54
N MET A 121 -7.76 11.23 0.55
CA MET A 121 -7.36 10.98 -0.84
C MET A 121 -6.58 12.13 -1.45
N HIS A 122 -6.95 13.38 -1.15
CA HIS A 122 -6.19 14.55 -1.57
C HIS A 122 -4.76 14.51 -1.01
N THR A 123 -4.59 14.14 0.27
CA THR A 123 -3.26 14.01 0.87
C THR A 123 -2.45 12.89 0.23
N GLN A 124 -3.06 11.74 -0.09
CA GLN A 124 -2.40 10.69 -0.86
C GLN A 124 -1.95 11.18 -2.24
N TRP A 125 -2.82 11.90 -2.94
CA TRP A 125 -2.50 12.49 -4.23
C TRP A 125 -1.35 13.50 -4.13
N LEU A 126 -1.36 14.39 -3.13
CA LEU A 126 -0.26 15.35 -2.89
C LEU A 126 1.09 14.62 -2.85
N PHE A 127 1.19 13.54 -2.09
CA PHE A 127 2.43 12.78 -1.90
C PHE A 127 2.67 11.70 -2.96
N GLY A 128 1.89 11.65 -4.03
CA GLY A 128 2.14 10.75 -5.16
C GLY A 128 1.82 9.27 -4.89
N THR A 129 0.96 8.98 -3.92
CA THR A 129 0.44 7.63 -3.68
C THR A 129 -0.71 7.37 -4.64
N MET A 130 -0.50 6.54 -5.64
CA MET A 130 -1.49 6.28 -6.68
C MET A 130 -2.26 4.98 -6.48
N ARG A 131 -1.78 4.09 -5.60
CA ARG A 131 -2.51 2.87 -5.21
C ARG A 131 -2.41 2.62 -3.72
N SER A 132 -3.50 2.09 -3.14
CA SER A 132 -3.56 1.79 -1.71
C SER A 132 -4.33 0.52 -1.40
N VAL A 133 -3.90 -0.18 -0.35
CA VAL A 133 -4.64 -1.25 0.31
C VAL A 133 -5.27 -0.66 1.57
N VAL A 134 -6.60 -0.48 1.54
CA VAL A 134 -7.30 0.44 2.45
C VAL A 134 -8.27 -0.31 3.34
N PHE A 135 -8.13 -0.10 4.65
CA PHE A 135 -9.18 -0.38 5.61
C PHE A 135 -10.23 0.74 5.52
N GLY A 136 -11.45 0.38 5.14
CA GLY A 136 -12.62 1.26 5.23
C GLY A 136 -13.19 1.24 6.63
N THR A 137 -14.51 1.28 6.73
CA THR A 137 -15.26 1.16 7.99
C THR A 137 -16.13 -0.08 7.97
N VAL A 138 -16.75 -0.43 9.11
CA VAL A 138 -17.81 -1.46 9.18
C VAL A 138 -19.06 -1.03 8.40
N HIS A 139 -19.32 0.27 8.26
CA HIS A 139 -20.51 0.81 7.61
C HIS A 139 -20.42 0.67 6.08
N THR A 140 -21.27 -0.20 5.50
CA THR A 140 -21.27 -0.51 4.06
C THR A 140 -21.45 0.73 3.19
N ALA A 141 -22.36 1.64 3.55
CA ALA A 141 -22.62 2.86 2.76
C ALA A 141 -21.40 3.78 2.67
N SER A 142 -20.70 3.99 3.77
CA SER A 142 -19.50 4.83 3.83
C SER A 142 -18.32 4.17 3.14
N THR A 143 -18.16 2.84 3.26
CA THR A 143 -17.14 2.11 2.50
C THR A 143 -17.41 2.17 0.98
N ARG A 144 -18.69 2.02 0.57
CA ARG A 144 -19.10 2.23 -0.83
C ARG A 144 -18.71 3.62 -1.32
N ARG A 145 -18.98 4.67 -0.52
CA ARG A 145 -18.63 6.03 -0.90
C ARG A 145 -17.12 6.22 -1.08
N LEU A 146 -16.30 5.63 -0.22
CA LEU A 146 -14.84 5.63 -0.37
C LEU A 146 -14.41 5.00 -1.70
N MET A 147 -14.98 3.85 -2.06
CA MET A 147 -14.67 3.17 -3.34
C MET A 147 -15.05 4.04 -4.53
N GLN A 148 -16.22 4.67 -4.50
CA GLN A 148 -16.67 5.62 -5.55
C GLN A 148 -15.72 6.81 -5.68
N LEU A 149 -15.28 7.39 -4.57
CA LEU A 149 -14.34 8.50 -4.57
C LEU A 149 -12.99 8.13 -5.23
N TYR A 150 -12.47 6.94 -4.97
CA TYR A 150 -11.28 6.44 -5.65
C TYR A 150 -11.49 6.28 -7.15
N GLN A 151 -12.66 5.77 -7.59
CA GLN A 151 -13.01 5.69 -9.01
C GLN A 151 -13.12 7.09 -9.65
N GLU A 152 -13.80 8.02 -8.99
CA GLU A 152 -13.95 9.42 -9.43
C GLU A 152 -12.60 10.11 -9.60
N ALA A 153 -11.66 9.85 -8.69
CA ALA A 153 -10.31 10.41 -8.73
C ALA A 153 -9.40 9.74 -9.77
N GLY A 154 -9.73 8.54 -10.26
CA GLY A 154 -8.85 7.76 -11.13
C GLY A 154 -7.64 7.19 -10.41
N MET A 155 -7.70 7.01 -9.09
CA MET A 155 -6.68 6.38 -8.26
C MET A 155 -7.02 4.91 -8.02
N GLY A 156 -6.00 4.05 -7.89
CA GLY A 156 -6.21 2.62 -7.66
C GLY A 156 -6.35 2.28 -6.17
N ALA A 157 -7.25 1.34 -5.84
CA ALA A 157 -7.38 0.88 -4.46
C ALA A 157 -7.93 -0.55 -4.36
N LEU A 158 -7.45 -1.27 -3.35
CA LEU A 158 -8.15 -2.40 -2.76
C LEU A 158 -8.79 -1.92 -1.45
N VAL A 159 -10.10 -1.80 -1.41
CA VAL A 159 -10.82 -1.22 -0.26
C VAL A 159 -11.61 -2.31 0.44
N GLY A 160 -11.38 -2.48 1.74
CA GLY A 160 -12.07 -3.45 2.55
C GLY A 160 -13.12 -2.84 3.47
N LYS A 161 -14.35 -3.40 3.43
CA LYS A 161 -15.29 -3.22 4.51
C LYS A 161 -14.76 -4.01 5.71
N VAL A 162 -14.48 -3.31 6.80
CA VAL A 162 -13.99 -3.94 8.03
C VAL A 162 -15.08 -4.84 8.64
N ALA A 163 -14.69 -6.04 9.05
CA ALA A 163 -15.54 -6.96 9.78
C ALA A 163 -15.10 -7.04 11.24
N MET A 164 -16.04 -6.77 12.16
CA MET A 164 -15.87 -6.87 13.62
C MET A 164 -17.19 -7.26 14.29
N ASN A 165 -17.15 -8.18 15.25
CA ASN A 165 -18.33 -8.62 15.99
C ASN A 165 -18.06 -9.01 17.45
N ARG A 166 -16.85 -8.75 17.97
CA ARG A 166 -16.54 -8.88 19.42
C ARG A 166 -15.46 -7.87 19.82
N ASN A 167 -15.36 -7.56 21.10
CA ASN A 167 -14.36 -6.68 21.69
C ASN A 167 -14.29 -5.30 21.02
N CYS A 168 -15.42 -4.82 20.53
CA CYS A 168 -15.60 -3.55 19.86
C CYS A 168 -16.80 -2.79 20.44
N PRO A 169 -16.83 -1.45 20.33
CA PRO A 169 -18.02 -0.68 20.69
C PRO A 169 -19.24 -1.12 19.88
N GLU A 170 -20.43 -1.00 20.47
CA GLU A 170 -21.70 -1.36 19.82
C GLU A 170 -21.87 -0.73 18.44
N ALA A 171 -21.47 0.54 18.28
CA ALA A 171 -21.53 1.27 17.01
C ALA A 171 -20.61 0.71 15.91
N LEU A 172 -19.67 -0.17 16.24
CA LEU A 172 -18.74 -0.82 15.31
C LEU A 172 -18.86 -2.34 15.31
N CYS A 173 -19.84 -2.89 16.05
CA CYS A 173 -20.13 -4.32 16.09
C CYS A 173 -21.25 -4.66 15.11
N GLU A 174 -21.01 -5.66 14.27
CA GLU A 174 -22.03 -6.22 13.36
C GLU A 174 -22.23 -7.70 13.69
N ASP A 175 -23.41 -8.26 13.39
CA ASP A 175 -23.54 -9.71 13.34
C ASP A 175 -22.87 -10.29 12.07
N VAL A 176 -22.67 -11.61 12.05
CA VAL A 176 -21.98 -12.28 10.95
C VAL A 176 -22.73 -12.10 9.62
N GLU A 177 -24.06 -12.19 9.65
CA GLU A 177 -24.92 -12.09 8.46
C GLU A 177 -24.81 -10.70 7.85
N ALA A 178 -24.96 -9.63 8.64
CA ALA A 178 -24.83 -8.24 8.19
C ALA A 178 -23.41 -7.94 7.65
N ALA A 179 -22.37 -8.44 8.31
CA ALA A 179 -20.99 -8.26 7.86
C ALA A 179 -20.75 -8.90 6.47
N ILE A 180 -21.28 -10.10 6.22
CA ILE A 180 -21.13 -10.79 4.93
C ILE A 180 -22.00 -10.15 3.86
N GLU A 181 -23.28 -9.86 4.16
CA GLU A 181 -24.17 -9.19 3.21
C GLU A 181 -23.60 -7.85 2.73
N GLY A 182 -23.08 -7.03 3.66
CA GLY A 182 -22.44 -5.76 3.30
C GLY A 182 -21.22 -5.92 2.37
N ASN A 183 -20.41 -6.95 2.60
CA ASN A 183 -19.30 -7.28 1.68
C ASN A 183 -19.83 -7.76 0.32
N GLU A 184 -20.86 -8.63 0.27
CA GLU A 184 -21.42 -9.11 -0.99
C GLU A 184 -22.04 -7.98 -1.83
N GLN A 185 -22.65 -6.97 -1.21
CA GLN A 185 -23.12 -5.76 -1.89
C GLN A 185 -21.97 -5.01 -2.58
N LEU A 186 -20.84 -4.82 -1.88
CA LEU A 186 -19.65 -4.16 -2.46
C LEU A 186 -19.00 -5.01 -3.56
N ILE A 187 -18.97 -6.32 -3.40
CA ILE A 187 -18.47 -7.25 -4.41
C ILE A 187 -19.33 -7.20 -5.68
N ALA A 188 -20.65 -7.11 -5.54
CA ALA A 188 -21.55 -7.01 -6.68
C ALA A 188 -21.34 -5.71 -7.49
N GLU A 189 -20.98 -4.61 -6.80
CA GLU A 189 -20.79 -3.30 -7.42
C GLU A 189 -19.36 -3.10 -7.97
N PHE A 190 -18.33 -3.58 -7.24
CA PHE A 190 -16.90 -3.31 -7.53
C PHE A 190 -16.07 -4.56 -7.82
N GLY A 191 -16.69 -5.71 -7.98
CA GLY A 191 -15.99 -7.00 -8.13
C GLY A 191 -15.37 -7.25 -9.51
N ASP A 192 -15.34 -6.26 -10.40
CA ASP A 192 -14.61 -6.37 -11.67
C ASP A 192 -13.11 -6.56 -11.41
N ARG A 193 -12.58 -7.69 -11.89
CA ARG A 193 -11.17 -8.07 -11.67
C ARG A 193 -10.18 -7.13 -12.35
N ASP A 194 -10.58 -6.48 -13.42
CA ASP A 194 -9.79 -5.49 -14.16
C ASP A 194 -10.04 -4.06 -13.66
N GLY A 195 -10.97 -3.90 -12.71
CA GLY A 195 -11.29 -2.63 -12.08
C GLY A 195 -10.09 -2.01 -11.36
N LEU A 196 -9.98 -0.69 -11.43
CA LEU A 196 -8.94 0.07 -10.72
C LEU A 196 -9.19 0.07 -9.21
N VAL A 197 -10.47 0.05 -8.81
CA VAL A 197 -10.94 -0.04 -7.42
C VAL A 197 -11.67 -1.36 -7.23
N ARG A 198 -11.23 -2.16 -6.27
CA ARG A 198 -11.75 -3.50 -6.03
C ARG A 198 -11.91 -3.79 -4.53
N PRO A 199 -12.83 -4.69 -4.13
CA PRO A 199 -12.95 -5.11 -2.75
C PRO A 199 -11.78 -6.01 -2.32
N ILE A 200 -11.47 -5.96 -1.02
CA ILE A 200 -10.57 -6.86 -0.30
C ILE A 200 -11.22 -7.29 1.00
N ILE A 201 -11.19 -8.58 1.33
CA ILE A 201 -11.80 -9.11 2.56
C ILE A 201 -10.96 -8.68 3.77
N THR A 202 -11.61 -8.06 4.76
CA THR A 202 -10.92 -7.31 5.81
C THR A 202 -11.48 -7.66 7.20
N PRO A 203 -11.22 -8.86 7.75
CA PRO A 203 -11.35 -9.05 9.19
C PRO A 203 -10.33 -8.12 9.87
N ARG A 204 -10.78 -7.28 10.82
CA ARG A 204 -9.89 -6.25 11.38
C ARG A 204 -8.65 -6.88 12.01
N PHE A 205 -8.85 -7.81 12.94
CA PHE A 205 -7.84 -8.66 13.55
C PHE A 205 -8.52 -9.74 14.38
N VAL A 206 -7.81 -10.81 14.75
CA VAL A 206 -8.42 -11.94 15.48
C VAL A 206 -9.17 -11.51 16.73
N PRO A 207 -8.66 -10.61 17.60
CA PRO A 207 -9.39 -10.23 18.81
C PRO A 207 -10.77 -9.57 18.58
N SER A 208 -11.00 -8.95 17.44
CA SER A 208 -12.30 -8.30 17.13
C SER A 208 -13.26 -9.16 16.31
N CYS A 209 -12.88 -10.39 15.97
CA CYS A 209 -13.68 -11.30 15.16
C CYS A 209 -13.91 -12.62 15.90
N THR A 210 -15.17 -13.08 15.98
CA THR A 210 -15.42 -14.44 16.47
C THR A 210 -14.96 -15.48 15.46
N PRO A 211 -14.75 -16.76 15.87
CA PRO A 211 -14.45 -17.85 14.95
C PRO A 211 -15.42 -17.97 13.78
N GLU A 212 -16.72 -17.74 14.03
CA GLU A 212 -17.77 -17.78 13.01
C GLU A 212 -17.58 -16.68 11.97
N LEU A 213 -17.24 -15.45 12.40
CA LEU A 213 -16.98 -14.34 11.48
C LEU A 213 -15.70 -14.56 10.68
N LEU A 214 -14.61 -15.01 11.32
CA LEU A 214 -13.36 -15.34 10.61
C LEU A 214 -13.60 -16.43 9.56
N LYS A 215 -14.34 -17.48 9.90
CA LYS A 215 -14.70 -18.55 8.96
C LYS A 215 -15.53 -18.00 7.78
N ALA A 216 -16.55 -17.20 8.06
CA ALA A 216 -17.38 -16.60 7.02
C ALA A 216 -16.60 -15.69 6.09
N CYS A 217 -15.66 -14.89 6.61
CA CYS A 217 -14.72 -14.08 5.81
C CYS A 217 -13.83 -14.95 4.91
N GLY A 218 -13.29 -16.07 5.42
CA GLY A 218 -12.50 -17.01 4.65
C GLY A 218 -13.29 -17.69 3.53
N GLU A 219 -14.50 -18.13 3.81
CA GLU A 219 -15.43 -18.69 2.83
C GLU A 219 -15.76 -17.67 1.72
N LEU A 220 -16.01 -16.40 2.11
CA LEU A 220 -16.29 -15.32 1.18
C LEU A 220 -15.08 -15.02 0.27
N ALA A 221 -13.87 -14.90 0.85
CA ALA A 221 -12.64 -14.70 0.10
C ALA A 221 -12.43 -15.81 -0.93
N ASN A 222 -12.63 -17.06 -0.52
CA ASN A 222 -12.49 -18.22 -1.39
C ASN A 222 -13.58 -18.29 -2.47
N LYS A 223 -14.85 -18.01 -2.12
CA LYS A 223 -15.99 -18.01 -3.05
C LYS A 223 -15.77 -17.05 -4.23
N TYR A 224 -15.32 -15.85 -3.94
CA TYR A 224 -15.13 -14.78 -4.95
C TYR A 224 -13.69 -14.63 -5.43
N GLN A 225 -12.74 -15.44 -4.89
CA GLN A 225 -11.30 -15.36 -5.18
C GLN A 225 -10.75 -13.94 -4.93
N LEU A 226 -11.14 -13.33 -3.82
CA LEU A 226 -10.74 -12.00 -3.41
C LEU A 226 -9.51 -12.03 -2.51
N PRO A 227 -8.65 -10.99 -2.58
CA PRO A 227 -7.55 -10.87 -1.64
C PRO A 227 -8.04 -10.62 -0.21
N VAL A 228 -7.15 -10.88 0.75
CA VAL A 228 -7.39 -10.70 2.19
C VAL A 228 -6.35 -9.73 2.76
N GLN A 229 -6.78 -8.85 3.67
CA GLN A 229 -5.89 -8.04 4.51
C GLN A 229 -6.28 -8.14 5.98
N SER A 230 -5.30 -8.08 6.87
CA SER A 230 -5.50 -7.98 8.32
C SER A 230 -4.21 -7.53 9.03
N HIS A 231 -4.20 -7.54 10.36
CA HIS A 231 -3.05 -7.26 11.21
C HIS A 231 -2.45 -8.56 11.73
N LEU A 232 -1.13 -8.62 11.88
CA LEU A 232 -0.43 -9.82 12.33
C LEU A 232 0.75 -9.47 13.25
N SER A 233 0.76 -10.06 14.43
CA SER A 233 1.90 -10.08 15.36
C SER A 233 2.54 -8.70 15.54
N GLU A 234 1.68 -7.69 15.76
CA GLU A 234 2.09 -6.29 15.90
C GLU A 234 2.65 -6.04 17.29
N ASN A 235 1.87 -6.38 18.34
CA ASN A 235 2.18 -6.04 19.73
C ASN A 235 2.18 -7.30 20.61
N VAL A 236 3.07 -7.36 21.59
CA VAL A 236 3.20 -8.52 22.49
C VAL A 236 1.90 -8.81 23.26
N SER A 237 1.21 -7.76 23.74
CA SER A 237 -0.08 -7.90 24.43
C SER A 237 -1.17 -8.43 23.51
N GLU A 238 -1.19 -7.99 22.26
CA GLU A 238 -2.10 -8.49 21.22
C GLU A 238 -1.86 -9.98 20.94
N ILE A 239 -0.60 -10.40 20.76
CA ILE A 239 -0.23 -11.80 20.53
C ILE A 239 -0.69 -12.70 21.68
N ALA A 240 -0.47 -12.26 22.93
CA ALA A 240 -0.92 -12.98 24.12
C ALA A 240 -2.45 -13.13 24.13
N TRP A 241 -3.16 -12.05 23.80
CA TRP A 241 -4.62 -12.06 23.73
C TRP A 241 -5.15 -13.00 22.64
N VAL A 242 -4.50 -13.06 21.48
CA VAL A 242 -4.85 -14.04 20.43
C VAL A 242 -4.63 -15.49 20.91
N ALA A 243 -3.53 -15.76 21.62
CA ALA A 243 -3.29 -17.09 22.17
C ALA A 243 -4.36 -17.54 23.18
N GLU A 244 -4.92 -16.61 23.96
CA GLU A 244 -6.06 -16.87 24.85
C GLU A 244 -7.37 -17.16 24.08
N LEU A 245 -7.62 -16.40 23.00
CA LEU A 245 -8.85 -16.50 22.22
C LEU A 245 -8.86 -17.70 21.27
N GLU A 246 -7.70 -18.12 20.77
CA GLU A 246 -7.51 -19.21 19.81
C GLU A 246 -6.49 -20.25 20.32
N PRO A 247 -6.77 -20.92 21.46
CA PRO A 247 -5.79 -21.78 22.16
C PRO A 247 -5.36 -23.01 21.35
N GLU A 248 -6.10 -23.37 20.32
CA GLU A 248 -5.74 -24.48 19.43
C GLU A 248 -4.78 -24.07 18.30
N SER A 249 -4.55 -22.77 18.11
CA SER A 249 -3.65 -22.25 17.09
C SER A 249 -2.21 -22.27 17.58
N LYS A 250 -1.28 -22.61 16.66
CA LYS A 250 0.16 -22.72 16.97
C LYS A 250 0.86 -21.36 16.96
N SER A 251 0.25 -20.36 16.33
CA SER A 251 0.71 -18.98 16.24
C SER A 251 -0.45 -18.09 15.86
N TYR A 252 -0.24 -16.76 15.86
CA TYR A 252 -1.25 -15.81 15.40
C TYR A 252 -1.61 -16.04 13.91
N GLY A 253 -0.62 -16.23 13.04
CA GLY A 253 -0.85 -16.55 11.63
C GLY A 253 -1.57 -17.88 11.43
N ASP A 254 -1.38 -18.86 12.33
CA ASP A 254 -2.12 -20.14 12.28
C ASP A 254 -3.60 -19.96 12.63
N ALA A 255 -3.94 -19.00 13.50
CA ALA A 255 -5.33 -18.65 13.75
C ALA A 255 -6.06 -18.23 12.46
N TYR A 256 -5.48 -17.34 11.66
CA TYR A 256 -6.02 -16.99 10.35
C TYR A 256 -6.03 -18.17 9.37
N ASN A 257 -4.96 -18.96 9.36
CA ASN A 257 -4.81 -20.10 8.45
C ASN A 257 -5.91 -21.13 8.63
N ARG A 258 -6.34 -21.39 9.87
CA ARG A 258 -7.43 -22.32 10.21
C ARG A 258 -8.77 -21.89 9.61
N TYR A 259 -8.98 -20.59 9.39
CA TYR A 259 -10.18 -20.02 8.81
C TYR A 259 -10.07 -19.72 7.31
N GLY A 260 -8.97 -20.12 6.66
CA GLY A 260 -8.78 -19.88 5.21
C GLY A 260 -8.41 -18.44 4.85
N LEU A 261 -7.82 -17.69 5.78
CA LEU A 261 -7.49 -16.26 5.65
C LEU A 261 -5.97 -15.98 5.55
N PHE A 262 -5.15 -17.03 5.31
CA PHE A 262 -3.69 -16.90 5.34
C PHE A 262 -3.02 -17.55 4.12
N GLY A 263 -3.25 -16.97 2.93
CA GLY A 263 -2.62 -17.34 1.67
C GLY A 263 -3.41 -18.32 0.80
N GLN A 264 -4.65 -18.68 1.14
CA GLN A 264 -5.56 -19.42 0.26
C GLN A 264 -5.99 -18.56 -0.95
N THR A 265 -6.10 -17.26 -0.75
CA THR A 265 -6.15 -16.23 -1.78
C THR A 265 -5.01 -15.23 -1.52
N PRO A 266 -4.68 -14.32 -2.44
CA PRO A 266 -3.64 -13.32 -2.19
C PRO A 266 -3.87 -12.61 -0.86
N THR A 267 -2.91 -12.68 0.05
CA THR A 267 -3.06 -12.18 1.42
C THR A 267 -1.93 -11.22 1.77
N ILE A 268 -2.28 -10.11 2.42
CA ILE A 268 -1.35 -9.15 3.00
C ILE A 268 -1.63 -8.94 4.47
N MET A 269 -0.57 -8.99 5.29
CA MET A 269 -0.64 -8.81 6.73
C MET A 269 0.19 -7.60 7.15
N ALA A 270 -0.41 -6.70 7.92
CA ALA A 270 0.27 -5.52 8.42
C ALA A 270 1.17 -5.84 9.62
N HIS A 271 2.21 -5.05 9.79
CA HIS A 271 3.18 -5.02 10.88
C HIS A 271 4.15 -6.18 10.90
N CYS A 272 3.74 -7.38 11.30
CA CYS A 272 4.61 -8.57 11.41
C CYS A 272 5.88 -8.32 12.23
N VAL A 273 5.76 -7.51 13.31
CA VAL A 273 6.90 -7.08 14.15
C VAL A 273 7.55 -8.27 14.85
N TRP A 274 6.72 -9.21 15.31
CA TRP A 274 7.14 -10.37 16.10
C TRP A 274 7.04 -11.70 15.34
N THR A 275 6.82 -11.64 14.03
CA THR A 275 6.73 -12.83 13.17
C THR A 275 8.05 -13.55 13.07
N GLN A 276 8.10 -14.80 13.54
CA GLN A 276 9.29 -15.65 13.55
C GLN A 276 8.95 -17.15 13.61
N GLY A 277 9.95 -18.01 13.46
CA GLY A 277 9.82 -19.46 13.66
C GLY A 277 8.71 -20.07 12.78
N ALA A 278 7.81 -20.83 13.39
CA ALA A 278 6.74 -21.55 12.69
C ALA A 278 5.77 -20.62 11.95
N GLU A 279 5.52 -19.41 12.45
CA GLU A 279 4.67 -18.40 11.80
C GLU A 279 5.32 -17.89 10.51
N LEU A 280 6.63 -17.58 10.54
CA LEU A 280 7.38 -17.18 9.35
C LEU A 280 7.39 -18.28 8.29
N GLU A 281 7.62 -19.53 8.68
CA GLU A 281 7.60 -20.67 7.75
C GLU A 281 6.20 -20.88 7.13
N LEU A 282 5.13 -20.66 7.91
CA LEU A 282 3.76 -20.70 7.41
C LEU A 282 3.51 -19.57 6.41
N MET A 283 3.94 -18.35 6.73
CA MET A 283 3.85 -17.17 5.86
C MET A 283 4.54 -17.38 4.53
N LYS A 284 5.79 -17.88 4.54
CA LYS A 284 6.58 -18.19 3.34
C LYS A 284 5.90 -19.25 2.47
N ARG A 285 5.48 -20.34 3.07
CA ARG A 285 4.82 -21.44 2.37
C ARG A 285 3.52 -21.01 1.68
N ASN A 286 2.77 -20.14 2.32
CA ASN A 286 1.50 -19.64 1.82
C ASN A 286 1.64 -18.38 0.94
N GLY A 287 2.84 -17.82 0.80
CA GLY A 287 3.09 -16.64 -0.03
C GLY A 287 2.42 -15.35 0.49
N VAL A 288 2.22 -15.24 1.81
CA VAL A 288 1.63 -14.06 2.44
C VAL A 288 2.59 -12.88 2.34
N MET A 289 2.07 -11.71 1.99
CA MET A 289 2.82 -10.47 1.88
C MET A 289 2.80 -9.70 3.20
N VAL A 290 3.87 -8.99 3.51
CA VAL A 290 3.96 -8.10 4.68
C VAL A 290 3.77 -6.66 4.25
N ALA A 291 2.89 -5.92 4.95
CA ALA A 291 2.87 -4.46 4.91
C ALA A 291 3.66 -3.91 6.12
N HIS A 292 4.86 -3.40 5.86
CA HIS A 292 5.70 -2.81 6.89
C HIS A 292 5.29 -1.37 7.20
N CYS A 293 4.91 -1.11 8.45
CA CYS A 293 4.39 0.17 8.94
C CYS A 293 5.36 0.79 9.96
N PRO A 294 6.52 1.35 9.53
CA PRO A 294 7.61 1.70 10.45
C PRO A 294 7.22 2.74 11.50
N THR A 295 6.45 3.74 11.12
CA THR A 295 6.04 4.83 12.03
C THR A 295 5.03 4.39 13.06
N SER A 296 4.03 3.61 12.65
CA SER A 296 3.03 3.05 13.55
C SER A 296 3.65 2.12 14.60
N ASN A 297 4.52 1.21 14.15
CA ASN A 297 5.21 0.29 15.05
C ASN A 297 5.96 1.02 16.17
N PHE A 298 6.51 2.21 15.89
CA PHE A 298 7.19 3.02 16.89
C PHE A 298 6.22 3.84 17.75
N ASN A 299 5.25 4.50 17.11
CA ASN A 299 4.29 5.35 17.84
C ASN A 299 3.49 4.55 18.88
N LEU A 300 3.11 3.32 18.54
CA LEU A 300 2.30 2.45 19.41
C LEU A 300 3.14 1.48 20.27
N SER A 301 4.46 1.71 20.33
CA SER A 301 5.41 0.89 21.11
C SER A 301 5.39 -0.59 20.74
N SER A 302 5.05 -0.94 19.50
CA SER A 302 4.95 -2.33 19.01
C SER A 302 6.34 -2.96 18.80
N GLY A 303 7.34 -2.17 18.37
CA GLY A 303 8.73 -2.62 18.21
C GLY A 303 9.31 -2.39 16.81
N MET A 304 10.38 -3.09 16.48
CA MET A 304 11.08 -3.01 15.19
C MET A 304 10.85 -4.29 14.40
N ALA A 305 10.12 -4.23 13.32
CA ALA A 305 9.93 -5.39 12.43
C ALA A 305 11.26 -5.82 11.78
N PRO A 306 11.56 -7.13 11.72
CA PRO A 306 12.85 -7.65 11.22
C PRO A 306 12.89 -7.68 9.68
N ILE A 307 12.66 -6.55 9.04
CA ILE A 307 12.42 -6.44 7.58
C ILE A 307 13.61 -6.95 6.75
N ARG A 308 14.84 -6.72 7.21
CA ARG A 308 16.05 -7.28 6.55
C ARG A 308 15.98 -8.81 6.49
N SER A 309 15.71 -9.44 7.62
CA SER A 309 15.61 -10.89 7.70
C SER A 309 14.46 -11.43 6.86
N LEU A 310 13.28 -10.81 6.93
CA LEU A 310 12.12 -11.20 6.11
C LEU A 310 12.42 -11.11 4.61
N LEU A 311 13.11 -10.04 4.18
CA LEU A 311 13.51 -9.87 2.78
C LEU A 311 14.55 -10.90 2.32
N ASP A 312 15.50 -11.27 3.19
CA ASP A 312 16.52 -12.30 2.93
C ASP A 312 15.89 -13.70 2.84
N GLU A 313 14.86 -13.95 3.63
CA GLU A 313 14.06 -15.18 3.60
C GLU A 313 13.07 -15.27 2.42
N GLY A 314 13.04 -14.25 1.54
CA GLY A 314 12.21 -14.22 0.35
C GLY A 314 10.74 -13.85 0.59
N VAL A 315 10.40 -13.29 1.75
CA VAL A 315 9.06 -12.77 2.02
C VAL A 315 8.82 -11.54 1.15
N ARG A 316 7.64 -11.46 0.53
CA ARG A 316 7.22 -10.25 -0.21
C ARG A 316 6.83 -9.17 0.79
N ILE A 317 7.34 -7.97 0.57
CA ILE A 317 7.15 -6.84 1.48
C ILE A 317 6.70 -5.62 0.67
N GLY A 318 5.78 -4.84 1.22
CA GLY A 318 5.46 -3.48 0.82
C GLY A 318 5.51 -2.55 2.03
N LEU A 319 5.44 -1.24 1.81
CA LEU A 319 5.35 -0.25 2.88
C LEU A 319 3.90 0.17 3.10
N GLY A 320 3.51 0.39 4.35
CA GLY A 320 2.23 0.97 4.75
C GLY A 320 2.42 2.23 5.58
N SER A 321 1.58 3.24 5.38
CA SER A 321 1.55 4.44 6.21
C SER A 321 0.87 4.19 7.56
N ASP A 322 -0.13 3.31 7.53
CA ASP A 322 -0.94 2.95 8.70
C ASP A 322 -1.49 4.15 9.47
N ILE A 323 -2.06 5.10 8.74
CA ILE A 323 -2.80 6.19 9.38
C ILE A 323 -3.99 5.59 10.16
N SER A 324 -4.13 5.88 11.47
CA SER A 324 -3.41 6.92 12.21
C SER A 324 -2.47 6.40 13.30
N GLY A 325 -2.22 5.10 13.41
CA GLY A 325 -1.09 4.60 14.21
C GLY A 325 0.22 5.18 13.68
N GLY A 326 0.41 5.19 12.36
CA GLY A 326 1.36 6.05 11.67
C GLY A 326 0.87 7.50 11.64
N HIS A 327 1.79 8.47 11.56
CA HIS A 327 1.49 9.90 11.61
C HIS A 327 1.70 10.62 10.27
N ASP A 328 2.07 9.90 9.20
CA ASP A 328 2.43 10.52 7.92
C ASP A 328 1.96 9.68 6.73
N LEU A 329 1.21 10.28 5.80
CA LEU A 329 0.78 9.68 4.53
C LEU A 329 1.83 9.79 3.42
N ASN A 330 2.96 10.45 3.67
CA ASN A 330 4.02 10.61 2.70
C ASN A 330 4.85 9.32 2.57
N MET A 331 4.60 8.54 1.52
CA MET A 331 5.31 7.27 1.30
C MET A 331 6.82 7.46 1.08
N PHE A 332 7.29 8.60 0.59
CA PHE A 332 8.73 8.87 0.51
C PHE A 332 9.36 8.96 1.90
N ARG A 333 8.67 9.54 2.87
CA ARG A 333 9.11 9.51 4.27
C ARG A 333 9.04 8.11 4.87
N MET A 334 8.07 7.28 4.46
CA MET A 334 8.04 5.87 4.87
C MET A 334 9.30 5.13 4.40
N LEU A 335 9.83 5.42 3.20
CA LEU A 335 11.11 4.87 2.76
C LEU A 335 12.25 5.23 3.73
N VAL A 336 12.32 6.51 4.12
CA VAL A 336 13.35 7.00 5.05
C VAL A 336 13.23 6.34 6.41
N TYR A 337 12.02 6.28 6.98
CA TYR A 337 11.77 5.64 8.27
C TYR A 337 12.12 4.15 8.22
N ALA A 338 11.75 3.43 7.17
CA ALA A 338 12.09 2.00 7.03
C ALA A 338 13.61 1.77 6.96
N ILE A 339 14.36 2.63 6.27
CA ILE A 339 15.84 2.59 6.26
C ILE A 339 16.39 2.84 7.68
N GLN A 340 15.86 3.85 8.39
CA GLN A 340 16.31 4.19 9.74
C GLN A 340 16.02 3.06 10.74
N VAL A 341 14.80 2.49 10.69
CA VAL A 341 14.44 1.31 11.49
C VAL A 341 15.38 0.15 11.20
N SER A 342 15.64 -0.14 9.93
CA SER A 342 16.54 -1.22 9.54
C SER A 342 17.98 -1.00 10.02
N LYS A 343 18.47 0.25 10.02
CA LYS A 343 19.79 0.59 10.60
C LYS A 343 19.83 0.40 12.11
N MET A 344 18.74 0.76 12.83
CA MET A 344 18.66 0.51 14.27
C MET A 344 18.58 -0.97 14.59
N HIS A 345 17.77 -1.73 13.84
CA HIS A 345 17.67 -3.18 14.00
C HIS A 345 19.04 -3.86 13.77
N TYR A 346 19.76 -3.44 12.71
CA TYR A 346 21.13 -3.89 12.43
C TYR A 346 22.09 -3.66 13.63
N GLN A 347 22.03 -2.49 14.27
CA GLN A 347 22.89 -2.17 15.41
C GLN A 347 22.55 -2.97 16.68
N LEU A 348 21.25 -3.21 16.90
CA LEU A 348 20.78 -3.83 18.16
C LEU A 348 20.69 -5.36 18.07
N ASN A 349 20.37 -5.91 16.92
CA ASN A 349 20.09 -7.34 16.71
C ASN A 349 21.13 -8.05 15.83
N HIS A 350 22.20 -7.33 15.41
CA HIS A 350 23.30 -7.88 14.62
C HIS A 350 22.86 -8.52 13.29
N ASP A 351 21.92 -7.90 12.58
CA ASP A 351 21.57 -8.30 11.22
C ASP A 351 22.82 -8.32 10.31
N LYS A 352 22.76 -9.07 9.21
CA LYS A 352 23.88 -9.14 8.25
C LYS A 352 24.11 -7.79 7.53
N ALA A 353 23.05 -7.01 7.31
CA ALA A 353 23.07 -5.73 6.67
C ALA A 353 21.82 -4.92 7.05
N PHE A 354 21.78 -3.64 6.71
CA PHE A 354 20.58 -2.83 6.72
C PHE A 354 20.09 -2.61 5.28
N LEU A 355 18.84 -2.16 5.12
CA LEU A 355 18.25 -1.86 3.81
C LEU A 355 18.95 -0.66 3.17
N ASN A 356 19.26 -0.79 1.88
CA ASN A 356 19.77 0.30 1.06
C ASN A 356 18.65 0.97 0.25
N LEU A 357 18.99 2.04 -0.49
CA LEU A 357 18.02 2.83 -1.24
C LEU A 357 17.32 2.03 -2.34
N SER A 358 18.03 1.17 -3.08
CA SER A 358 17.43 0.38 -4.15
C SER A 358 16.45 -0.68 -3.62
N GLU A 359 16.81 -1.33 -2.52
CA GLU A 359 15.94 -2.32 -1.87
C GLU A 359 14.64 -1.69 -1.37
N ILE A 360 14.75 -0.56 -0.65
CA ILE A 360 13.54 0.09 -0.11
C ILE A 360 12.67 0.71 -1.20
N PHE A 361 13.27 1.26 -2.26
CA PHE A 361 12.53 1.77 -3.40
C PHE A 361 11.81 0.65 -4.14
N TRP A 362 12.47 -0.50 -4.32
CA TRP A 362 11.86 -1.70 -4.89
C TRP A 362 10.69 -2.20 -4.01
N ILE A 363 10.84 -2.20 -2.69
CA ILE A 363 9.78 -2.56 -1.73
C ILE A 363 8.57 -1.65 -1.90
N ALA A 364 8.77 -0.32 -1.99
CA ALA A 364 7.70 0.67 -2.08
C ALA A 364 7.01 0.71 -3.46
N THR A 365 7.68 0.26 -4.51
CA THR A 365 7.19 0.34 -5.88
C THR A 365 6.84 -1.05 -6.44
N LYS A 366 7.80 -1.79 -6.98
CA LYS A 366 7.56 -3.05 -7.70
C LYS A 366 7.08 -4.19 -6.81
N SER A 367 7.67 -4.36 -5.62
CA SER A 367 7.23 -5.39 -4.68
C SER A 367 5.80 -5.11 -4.20
N ALA A 368 5.54 -3.91 -3.71
CA ALA A 368 4.19 -3.45 -3.32
C ALA A 368 3.20 -3.57 -4.48
N GLY A 369 3.57 -3.05 -5.66
CA GLY A 369 2.76 -3.09 -6.87
C GLY A 369 2.35 -4.50 -7.31
N SER A 370 3.18 -5.51 -6.99
CA SER A 370 2.90 -6.92 -7.34
C SER A 370 1.60 -7.45 -6.72
N PHE A 371 1.10 -6.84 -5.66
CA PHE A 371 -0.18 -7.19 -5.05
C PHE A 371 -1.39 -6.73 -5.89
N PHE A 372 -1.22 -5.68 -6.68
CA PHE A 372 -2.22 -5.19 -7.64
C PHE A 372 -2.09 -5.84 -9.02
N GLY A 373 -0.96 -6.49 -9.31
CA GLY A 373 -0.62 -7.08 -10.58
C GLY A 373 0.71 -6.58 -11.14
N LYS A 374 0.77 -6.21 -12.42
CA LYS A 374 1.97 -5.62 -13.01
C LYS A 374 1.99 -4.10 -12.78
N VAL A 375 2.38 -3.67 -11.60
CA VAL A 375 2.40 -2.27 -11.13
C VAL A 375 3.76 -1.96 -10.49
N GLY A 376 4.18 -0.70 -10.51
CA GLY A 376 5.37 -0.20 -9.81
C GLY A 376 6.70 -0.40 -10.53
N SER A 377 6.67 -0.61 -11.85
CA SER A 377 7.85 -0.69 -12.72
C SER A 377 7.54 -0.14 -14.11
N PHE A 378 8.58 0.22 -14.88
CA PHE A 378 8.43 0.61 -16.29
C PHE A 378 8.85 -0.51 -17.27
N GLU A 379 8.82 -1.74 -16.83
CA GLU A 379 9.00 -2.90 -17.72
C GLU A 379 7.80 -3.05 -18.67
N PRO A 380 8.00 -3.57 -19.88
CA PRO A 380 6.90 -3.77 -20.81
C PRO A 380 5.77 -4.64 -20.22
N GLY A 381 4.53 -4.16 -20.39
CA GLY A 381 3.32 -4.79 -19.87
C GLY A 381 2.92 -4.36 -18.46
N TYR A 382 3.74 -3.58 -17.75
CA TYR A 382 3.36 -2.95 -16.49
C TYR A 382 2.41 -1.79 -16.72
N GLU A 383 1.48 -1.56 -15.80
CA GLU A 383 0.64 -0.38 -15.82
C GLU A 383 1.50 0.87 -15.55
N PHE A 384 1.29 1.92 -16.34
CA PHE A 384 2.06 3.16 -16.20
C PHE A 384 1.48 3.99 -15.06
N ASP A 385 1.92 3.67 -13.85
CA ASP A 385 1.72 4.48 -12.66
C ASP A 385 3.02 5.23 -12.41
N ALA A 386 3.01 6.56 -12.53
CA ALA A 386 4.25 7.32 -12.57
C ALA A 386 4.12 8.69 -11.89
N LEU A 387 5.25 9.20 -11.42
CA LEU A 387 5.41 10.56 -10.91
C LEU A 387 6.49 11.28 -11.71
N VAL A 388 6.24 12.55 -11.98
CA VAL A 388 7.27 13.47 -12.51
C VAL A 388 7.70 14.40 -11.37
N ILE A 389 9.00 14.39 -11.08
CA ILE A 389 9.60 15.16 -9.99
C ILE A 389 10.42 16.31 -10.56
N ASP A 390 10.07 17.54 -10.20
CA ASP A 390 10.86 18.74 -10.46
C ASP A 390 11.72 19.06 -9.23
N ASP A 391 12.95 18.58 -9.24
CA ASP A 391 13.90 18.77 -8.15
C ASP A 391 14.81 19.99 -8.28
N ALA A 392 14.51 20.91 -9.21
CA ALA A 392 15.34 22.08 -9.50
C ALA A 392 15.65 22.93 -8.26
N VAL A 393 14.68 23.09 -7.35
CA VAL A 393 14.85 23.82 -6.08
C VAL A 393 15.71 23.09 -5.05
N LEU A 394 16.04 21.82 -5.29
CA LEU A 394 16.90 21.02 -4.42
C LEU A 394 18.37 21.03 -4.88
N TYR A 395 18.74 21.94 -5.77
CA TYR A 395 20.11 22.13 -6.29
C TYR A 395 20.72 20.85 -6.92
N PRO A 396 20.12 20.30 -7.99
CA PRO A 396 20.51 19.02 -8.57
C PRO A 396 21.79 19.03 -9.40
N ALA A 397 22.30 20.20 -9.81
CA ALA A 397 23.29 20.37 -10.89
C ALA A 397 24.62 19.61 -10.71
N GLU A 398 24.99 19.24 -9.49
CA GLU A 398 26.25 18.56 -9.19
C GLU A 398 26.08 17.09 -8.81
N TYR A 399 24.86 16.55 -8.91
CA TYR A 399 24.55 15.20 -8.46
C TYR A 399 24.25 14.24 -9.62
N SER A 400 24.62 12.98 -9.45
CA SER A 400 24.11 11.92 -10.32
C SER A 400 22.59 11.80 -10.20
N LEU A 401 21.93 11.22 -11.20
CA LEU A 401 20.47 11.02 -11.16
C LEU A 401 20.01 10.20 -9.93
N LEU A 402 20.83 9.25 -9.48
CA LEU A 402 20.54 8.49 -8.25
C LEU A 402 20.61 9.38 -7.00
N HIS A 403 21.63 10.25 -6.91
CA HIS A 403 21.72 11.19 -5.79
C HIS A 403 20.63 12.26 -5.83
N ARG A 404 20.15 12.67 -7.03
CA ARG A 404 18.99 13.55 -7.18
C ARG A 404 17.74 12.89 -6.60
N LEU A 405 17.48 11.62 -6.97
CA LEU A 405 16.36 10.84 -6.41
C LEU A 405 16.51 10.64 -4.90
N GLU A 406 17.68 10.23 -4.42
CA GLU A 406 17.95 10.06 -2.99
C GLU A 406 17.68 11.36 -2.23
N ARG A 407 18.15 12.48 -2.73
CA ARG A 407 17.94 13.80 -2.12
C ARG A 407 16.46 14.17 -2.09
N PHE A 408 15.72 13.94 -3.18
CA PHE A 408 14.28 14.14 -3.19
C PHE A 408 13.58 13.27 -2.13
N ILE A 409 13.92 11.98 -2.00
CA ILE A 409 13.35 11.08 -1.00
C ILE A 409 13.58 11.61 0.43
N TYR A 410 14.77 12.13 0.73
CA TYR A 410 15.12 12.57 2.10
C TYR A 410 14.64 13.98 2.44
N VAL A 411 14.61 14.91 1.49
CA VAL A 411 14.35 16.34 1.78
C VAL A 411 13.31 17.00 0.88
N GLY A 412 12.78 16.27 -0.11
CA GLY A 412 11.69 16.77 -0.96
C GLY A 412 10.33 16.63 -0.28
N ASP A 413 9.32 17.24 -0.91
CA ASP A 413 7.93 17.16 -0.50
C ASP A 413 6.98 17.16 -1.71
N ASP A 414 5.68 17.36 -1.50
CA ASP A 414 4.63 17.35 -2.52
C ASP A 414 4.81 18.43 -3.61
N ARG A 415 5.47 19.55 -3.30
CA ARG A 415 5.71 20.68 -4.23
C ARG A 415 6.60 20.31 -5.41
N GLN A 416 7.45 19.29 -5.26
CA GLN A 416 8.29 18.78 -6.33
C GLN A 416 7.56 17.76 -7.23
N ILE A 417 6.43 17.21 -6.81
CA ILE A 417 5.68 16.25 -7.63
C ILE A 417 4.76 17.03 -8.56
N VAL A 418 5.16 17.19 -9.82
CA VAL A 418 4.45 18.07 -10.78
C VAL A 418 3.44 17.34 -11.66
N HIS A 419 3.59 16.01 -11.88
CA HIS A 419 2.60 15.18 -12.56
C HIS A 419 2.45 13.83 -11.87
N ARG A 420 1.25 13.27 -11.90
CA ARG A 420 0.87 11.99 -11.29
C ARG A 420 0.05 11.19 -12.28
N PHE A 421 0.45 9.95 -12.53
CA PHE A 421 -0.22 9.06 -13.47
C PHE A 421 -0.65 7.77 -12.78
N CYS A 422 -1.84 7.29 -13.08
CA CYS A 422 -2.35 5.98 -12.70
C CYS A 422 -2.92 5.28 -13.94
N ARG A 423 -2.46 4.08 -14.23
CA ARG A 423 -2.85 3.30 -15.42
C ARG A 423 -2.81 4.15 -16.72
N GLY A 424 -1.71 4.90 -16.90
CA GLY A 424 -1.46 5.72 -18.10
C GLY A 424 -2.32 6.98 -18.25
N GLN A 425 -3.17 7.28 -17.29
CA GLN A 425 -3.94 8.51 -17.23
C GLN A 425 -3.33 9.47 -16.21
N GLU A 426 -3.23 10.74 -16.56
CA GLU A 426 -2.87 11.77 -15.60
C GLU A 426 -4.01 11.96 -14.60
N VAL A 427 -3.68 11.91 -13.30
CA VAL A 427 -4.63 12.03 -12.21
C VAL A 427 -4.71 13.50 -11.78
N PRO A 428 -5.82 14.19 -12.06
CA PRO A 428 -5.98 15.57 -11.62
C PRO A 428 -6.14 15.66 -10.11
N GLU A 429 -5.90 16.84 -9.55
CA GLU A 429 -6.06 17.09 -8.13
C GLU A 429 -7.50 16.76 -7.67
N PRO A 430 -7.68 15.82 -6.73
CA PRO A 430 -9.00 15.47 -6.21
C PRO A 430 -9.62 16.66 -5.44
N LYS A 431 -10.93 16.85 -5.57
CA LYS A 431 -11.65 17.89 -4.83
C LYS A 431 -11.66 17.58 -3.35
N VAL A 432 -11.30 18.55 -2.53
CA VAL A 432 -11.32 18.46 -1.06
C VAL A 432 -12.70 18.80 -0.50
N PHE A 433 -13.46 19.67 -1.19
CA PHE A 433 -14.78 20.17 -0.79
C PHE A 433 -15.80 20.00 -1.90
#